data_9998dea814da942e3b3b878dd5b32a03
#
_entry.id   9998dea814da942e3b3b878dd5b32a03
#
_cell.length_a   1.000
_cell.length_b   1.000
_cell.length_c   1.000
_cell.angle_alpha   90.00
_cell.angle_beta   90.00
_cell.angle_gamma   90.00
#
_symmetry.space_group_name_H-M   'P 1'
#
loop_
_entity.id
_entity.type
_entity.pdbx_description
1 polymer ?
#
loop_
_entity_poly.entity_id
_entity_poly.type
_entity_poly.pdbx_seq_one_letter_code
_entity_poly.pdbx_strand_id
1 'polypeptide(L)'
;MRREDPRLAARIRAALGDVRTVLNVGAGAGAYEPPDLDVTAVEPSAVMRAQRRAGAAPVVDGRAEELPFEDDSFDAAMAVLSDHHWDDHERGLAELRRVARRRIVLFTWEPRSLGDSWLVRDYLPGFARLVPPGYTLDRLLEALGGGRVEPVPIPHDCWDGFLHAYWRRPRAYLDPQVRSGISVFGLLDSDQVAHAIERLAADLDSGEWERRNGELLELEQLDLGYRIVVTEVVT
;
A
#
# COMPACT_ATOMS: atom_id res chain seq x y z
N MET A 1 -11.24 2.15 9.98
CA MET A 1 -9.95 1.49 10.32
C MET A 1 -9.68 0.42 9.27
N ARG A 2 -8.49 0.40 8.66
CA ARG A 2 -8.09 -0.64 7.72
C ARG A 2 -8.10 -2.01 8.42
N ARG A 3 -8.48 -3.05 7.66
CA ARG A 3 -8.53 -4.42 8.15
C ARG A 3 -7.75 -5.30 7.17
N GLU A 4 -6.84 -6.09 7.68
CA GLU A 4 -6.02 -6.98 6.85
C GLU A 4 -6.88 -7.96 6.05
N ASP A 5 -6.54 -8.12 4.78
CA ASP A 5 -7.04 -9.24 3.99
C ASP A 5 -6.11 -10.44 4.20
N PRO A 6 -6.63 -11.60 4.67
CA PRO A 6 -5.79 -12.75 5.00
C PRO A 6 -5.02 -13.31 3.80
N ARG A 7 -5.54 -13.15 2.58
CA ARG A 7 -4.87 -13.58 1.34
C ARG A 7 -3.65 -12.73 1.04
N LEU A 8 -3.77 -11.40 1.24
CA LEU A 8 -2.65 -10.47 1.09
C LEU A 8 -1.63 -10.68 2.21
N ALA A 9 -2.08 -10.86 3.45
CA ALA A 9 -1.20 -11.17 4.58
C ALA A 9 -0.39 -12.43 4.36
N ALA A 10 -1.03 -13.51 3.86
CA ALA A 10 -0.35 -14.75 3.54
C ALA A 10 0.72 -14.58 2.44
N ARG A 11 0.47 -13.75 1.42
CA ARG A 11 1.44 -13.46 0.37
C ARG A 11 2.64 -12.66 0.89
N ILE A 12 2.40 -11.64 1.71
CA ILE A 12 3.46 -10.85 2.35
C ILE A 12 4.29 -11.75 3.26
N ARG A 13 3.64 -12.58 4.09
CA ARG A 13 4.33 -13.54 4.94
C ARG A 13 5.18 -14.54 4.15
N ALA A 14 4.66 -15.06 3.04
CA ALA A 14 5.41 -15.97 2.16
C ALA A 14 6.62 -15.27 1.51
N ALA A 15 6.48 -14.00 1.13
CA ALA A 15 7.56 -13.20 0.56
C ALA A 15 8.71 -12.98 1.56
N LEU A 16 8.41 -12.88 2.85
CA LEU A 16 9.42 -12.77 3.91
C LEU A 16 10.26 -14.06 4.05
N GLY A 17 9.70 -15.23 3.75
CA GLY A 17 10.42 -16.51 3.78
C GLY A 17 10.80 -16.96 5.20
N ASP A 18 12.02 -17.46 5.37
CA ASP A 18 12.55 -18.09 6.58
C ASP A 18 13.25 -17.12 7.56
N VAL A 19 12.88 -15.84 7.55
CA VAL A 19 13.39 -14.83 8.47
C VAL A 19 12.76 -14.95 9.85
N ARG A 20 13.44 -14.39 10.87
CA ARG A 20 12.96 -14.38 12.25
C ARG A 20 12.62 -12.98 12.73
N THR A 21 13.50 -12.02 12.46
CA THR A 21 13.37 -10.62 12.88
C THR A 21 13.02 -9.74 11.69
N VAL A 22 12.00 -8.90 11.82
CA VAL A 22 11.48 -8.05 10.73
C VAL A 22 11.29 -6.62 11.22
N LEU A 23 11.81 -5.65 10.47
CA LEU A 23 11.46 -4.24 10.63
C LEU A 23 10.33 -3.88 9.68
N ASN A 24 9.20 -3.37 10.21
CA ASN A 24 8.09 -2.83 9.42
C ASN A 24 8.16 -1.30 9.38
N VAL A 25 8.46 -0.70 8.22
CA VAL A 25 8.70 0.74 8.05
C VAL A 25 7.48 1.43 7.46
N GLY A 26 7.04 2.50 8.13
CA GLY A 26 5.76 3.15 7.83
C GLY A 26 4.58 2.26 8.23
N ALA A 27 4.68 1.67 9.42
CA ALA A 27 3.81 0.58 9.87
C ALA A 27 2.36 1.00 10.12
N GLY A 28 2.09 2.29 10.18
CA GLY A 28 0.74 2.80 10.46
C GLY A 28 0.15 2.23 11.74
N ALA A 29 -1.11 1.81 11.66
CA ALA A 29 -1.82 1.17 12.78
C ALA A 29 -1.45 -0.33 12.98
N GLY A 30 -0.44 -0.86 12.29
CA GLY A 30 0.07 -2.22 12.46
C GLY A 30 -0.68 -3.26 11.63
N ALA A 31 -1.00 -2.95 10.37
CA ALA A 31 -1.53 -3.92 9.43
C ALA A 31 -0.41 -4.78 8.82
N TYR A 32 -0.73 -6.06 8.55
CA TYR A 32 0.17 -7.01 7.88
C TYR A 32 1.46 -7.33 8.65
N GLU A 33 1.47 -7.20 9.95
CA GLU A 33 2.56 -7.66 10.82
C GLU A 33 2.40 -9.16 11.10
N PRO A 34 3.30 -10.04 10.59
CA PRO A 34 3.15 -11.48 10.80
C PRO A 34 3.27 -11.85 12.27
N PRO A 35 2.27 -12.52 12.87
CA PRO A 35 2.26 -12.82 14.32
C PRO A 35 3.25 -13.93 14.74
N ASP A 36 3.81 -14.64 13.78
CA ASP A 36 4.79 -15.72 13.98
C ASP A 36 6.25 -15.24 13.87
N LEU A 37 6.48 -13.95 13.62
CA LEU A 37 7.78 -13.32 13.52
C LEU A 37 8.00 -12.28 14.62
N ASP A 38 9.25 -12.03 14.96
CA ASP A 38 9.64 -10.95 15.85
C ASP A 38 9.69 -9.64 15.04
N VAL A 39 8.58 -8.89 15.09
CA VAL A 39 8.41 -7.67 14.34
C VAL A 39 8.66 -6.45 15.22
N THR A 40 9.50 -5.54 14.75
CA THR A 40 9.61 -4.17 15.25
C THR A 40 9.04 -3.22 14.20
N ALA A 41 8.28 -2.21 14.63
CA ALA A 41 7.64 -1.25 13.74
C ALA A 41 8.29 0.13 13.86
N VAL A 42 8.33 0.89 12.76
CA VAL A 42 8.66 2.32 12.73
C VAL A 42 7.49 3.07 12.09
N GLU A 43 7.03 4.13 12.77
CA GLU A 43 5.93 4.96 12.28
C GLU A 43 6.08 6.40 12.81
N PRO A 44 6.19 7.42 11.92
CA PRO A 44 6.37 8.81 12.35
C PRO A 44 5.09 9.45 12.92
N SER A 45 3.91 8.98 12.51
CA SER A 45 2.64 9.58 12.93
C SER A 45 2.24 9.13 14.33
N ALA A 46 2.25 10.04 15.30
CA ALA A 46 1.76 9.78 16.66
C ALA A 46 0.28 9.31 16.66
N VAL A 47 -0.53 9.83 15.74
CA VAL A 47 -1.94 9.44 15.58
C VAL A 47 -2.05 7.98 15.15
N MET A 48 -1.23 7.55 14.18
CA MET A 48 -1.23 6.16 13.72
C MET A 48 -0.69 5.23 14.79
N ARG A 49 0.38 5.62 15.50
CA ARG A 49 0.90 4.85 16.64
C ARG A 49 -0.16 4.65 17.73
N ALA A 50 -0.94 5.68 18.04
CA ALA A 50 -2.02 5.60 19.05
C ALA A 50 -3.20 4.70 18.62
N GLN A 51 -3.35 4.42 17.33
CA GLN A 51 -4.39 3.53 16.80
C GLN A 51 -3.98 2.05 16.75
N ARG A 52 -2.74 1.73 17.12
CA ARG A 52 -2.26 0.33 17.11
C ARG A 52 -3.01 -0.50 18.13
N ARG A 53 -3.33 -1.72 17.75
CA ARG A 53 -4.09 -2.65 18.60
C ARG A 53 -3.23 -3.16 19.74
N ALA A 54 -3.87 -3.56 20.82
CA ALA A 54 -3.19 -4.33 21.87
C ALA A 54 -2.64 -5.63 21.25
N GLY A 55 -1.35 -5.90 21.51
CA GLY A 55 -0.64 -7.06 20.94
C GLY A 55 -0.04 -6.83 19.54
N ALA A 56 -0.16 -5.64 18.94
CA ALA A 56 0.63 -5.27 17.76
C ALA A 56 2.12 -5.19 18.11
N ALA A 57 2.98 -5.31 17.12
CA ALA A 57 4.43 -5.21 17.29
C ALA A 57 4.83 -3.91 18.01
N PRO A 58 5.90 -3.90 18.83
CA PRO A 58 6.43 -2.68 19.42
C PRO A 58 6.75 -1.66 18.34
N VAL A 59 6.42 -0.39 18.58
CA VAL A 59 6.60 0.67 17.60
C VAL A 59 7.54 1.76 18.11
N VAL A 60 8.47 2.17 17.25
CA VAL A 60 9.42 3.26 17.46
C VAL A 60 8.97 4.47 16.65
N ASP A 61 9.11 5.67 17.23
CA ASP A 61 8.96 6.92 16.50
C ASP A 61 10.18 7.12 15.59
N GLY A 62 9.94 7.23 14.29
CA GLY A 62 11.02 7.37 13.32
C GLY A 62 10.49 7.47 11.89
N ARG A 63 11.36 7.90 11.00
CA ARG A 63 11.08 8.05 9.56
C ARG A 63 11.90 7.04 8.78
N ALA A 64 11.42 6.70 7.59
CA ALA A 64 12.11 5.76 6.70
C ALA A 64 13.51 6.24 6.30
N GLU A 65 13.68 7.55 6.17
CA GLU A 65 14.91 8.21 5.73
C GLU A 65 16.02 8.25 6.80
N GLU A 66 15.69 7.90 8.05
CA GLU A 66 16.63 7.90 9.18
C GLU A 66 16.17 6.88 10.23
N LEU A 67 16.42 5.60 9.96
CA LEU A 67 16.01 4.52 10.85
C LEU A 67 16.90 4.45 12.09
N PRO A 68 16.33 4.45 13.32
CA PRO A 68 17.09 4.49 14.56
C PRO A 68 17.64 3.11 14.95
N PHE A 69 18.26 2.40 14.00
CA PHE A 69 18.82 1.06 14.20
C PHE A 69 20.20 0.98 13.54
N GLU A 70 21.04 0.10 14.06
CA GLU A 70 22.35 -0.18 13.48
C GLU A 70 22.21 -0.96 12.15
N ASP A 71 23.28 -0.99 11.38
CA ASP A 71 23.39 -1.79 10.16
C ASP A 71 23.12 -3.27 10.49
N ASP A 72 22.52 -3.98 9.56
CA ASP A 72 22.26 -5.42 9.66
C ASP A 72 21.50 -5.84 10.94
N SER A 73 20.65 -4.99 11.52
CA SER A 73 19.93 -5.26 12.78
C SER A 73 18.82 -6.27 12.64
N PHE A 74 18.24 -6.41 11.44
CA PHE A 74 17.11 -7.30 11.19
C PHE A 74 17.38 -8.32 10.09
N ASP A 75 16.75 -9.49 10.15
CA ASP A 75 16.82 -10.45 9.03
C ASP A 75 16.17 -9.88 7.78
N ALA A 76 15.04 -9.17 7.94
CA ALA A 76 14.37 -8.49 6.85
C ALA A 76 13.83 -7.12 7.25
N ALA A 77 13.67 -6.25 6.25
CA ALA A 77 12.89 -5.05 6.34
C ALA A 77 11.69 -5.14 5.39
N MET A 78 10.54 -4.63 5.81
CA MET A 78 9.36 -4.55 4.96
C MET A 78 8.71 -3.17 5.01
N ALA A 79 8.01 -2.81 3.92
CA ALA A 79 7.10 -1.68 3.88
C ALA A 79 5.82 -2.08 3.13
N VAL A 80 4.65 -1.76 3.70
CA VAL A 80 3.36 -2.19 3.20
C VAL A 80 2.50 -1.00 2.86
N LEU A 81 2.42 -0.65 1.57
CA LEU A 81 1.68 0.50 1.06
C LEU A 81 2.05 1.81 1.79
N SER A 82 3.33 1.99 2.10
CA SER A 82 3.84 3.14 2.84
C SER A 82 4.97 3.89 2.12
N ASP A 83 5.74 3.22 1.30
CA ASP A 83 6.94 3.75 0.63
C ASP A 83 6.68 4.99 -0.24
N HIS A 84 5.51 5.08 -0.85
CA HIS A 84 5.10 6.24 -1.65
C HIS A 84 4.75 7.50 -0.82
N HIS A 85 4.76 7.39 0.50
CA HIS A 85 4.58 8.52 1.44
C HIS A 85 5.90 9.07 1.98
N TRP A 86 7.05 8.46 1.67
CA TRP A 86 8.34 8.92 2.16
C TRP A 86 8.76 10.21 1.44
N ASP A 87 9.33 11.15 2.19
CA ASP A 87 9.76 12.44 1.65
C ASP A 87 10.97 12.28 0.71
N ASP A 88 11.90 11.38 1.06
CA ASP A 88 13.03 10.97 0.24
C ASP A 88 12.99 9.45 0.05
N HIS A 89 12.36 9.03 -1.03
CA HIS A 89 12.14 7.62 -1.34
C HIS A 89 13.46 6.85 -1.51
N GLU A 90 14.45 7.45 -2.20
CA GLU A 90 15.74 6.79 -2.45
C GLU A 90 16.51 6.59 -1.13
N ARG A 91 16.48 7.58 -0.25
CA ARG A 91 17.09 7.48 1.07
C ARG A 91 16.40 6.44 1.95
N GLY A 92 15.06 6.41 1.93
CA GLY A 92 14.30 5.38 2.65
C GLY A 92 14.64 3.97 2.18
N LEU A 93 14.77 3.75 0.87
CA LEU A 93 15.20 2.46 0.31
C LEU A 93 16.64 2.11 0.70
N ALA A 94 17.55 3.10 0.76
CA ALA A 94 18.91 2.89 1.22
C ALA A 94 18.94 2.48 2.71
N GLU A 95 18.12 3.08 3.55
CA GLU A 95 17.97 2.72 4.96
C GLU A 95 17.43 1.29 5.13
N LEU A 96 16.43 0.87 4.33
CA LEU A 96 15.97 -0.52 4.34
C LEU A 96 17.13 -1.49 4.04
N ARG A 97 17.97 -1.15 3.05
CA ARG A 97 19.14 -1.98 2.71
C ARG A 97 20.19 -2.00 3.82
N ARG A 98 20.35 -0.89 4.52
CA ARG A 98 21.33 -0.77 5.62
C ARG A 98 20.94 -1.64 6.81
N VAL A 99 19.67 -1.64 7.18
CA VAL A 99 19.21 -2.34 8.39
C VAL A 99 18.88 -3.82 8.17
N ALA A 100 18.64 -4.24 6.93
CA ALA A 100 18.27 -5.62 6.60
C ALA A 100 19.46 -6.45 6.16
N ARG A 101 19.73 -7.57 6.85
CA ARG A 101 20.83 -8.49 6.53
C ARG A 101 20.59 -9.38 5.32
N ARG A 102 19.34 -9.76 5.06
CA ARG A 102 19.03 -10.84 4.13
C ARG A 102 18.00 -10.45 3.10
N ARG A 103 16.94 -9.72 3.48
CA ARG A 103 15.80 -9.55 2.60
C ARG A 103 15.05 -8.24 2.81
N ILE A 104 14.57 -7.68 1.71
CA ILE A 104 13.62 -6.55 1.73
C ILE A 104 12.35 -6.98 1.02
N VAL A 105 11.19 -6.69 1.61
CA VAL A 105 9.88 -6.98 1.04
C VAL A 105 9.06 -5.71 1.01
N LEU A 106 8.65 -5.28 -0.18
CA LEU A 106 7.74 -4.16 -0.34
C LEU A 106 6.41 -4.66 -0.91
N PHE A 107 5.31 -4.30 -0.29
CA PHE A 107 4.00 -4.34 -0.92
C PHE A 107 3.66 -2.91 -1.35
N THR A 108 3.78 -2.66 -2.63
CA THR A 108 3.66 -1.33 -3.24
C THR A 108 2.78 -1.37 -4.48
N TRP A 109 2.72 -0.31 -5.24
CA TRP A 109 1.93 -0.23 -6.46
C TRP A 109 2.72 0.43 -7.60
N GLU A 110 2.38 0.07 -8.83
CA GLU A 110 2.99 0.56 -10.06
C GLU A 110 2.19 1.75 -10.60
N PRO A 111 2.73 2.99 -10.62
CA PRO A 111 2.02 4.17 -11.08
C PRO A 111 1.51 4.11 -12.52
N ARG A 112 2.19 3.33 -13.38
CA ARG A 112 1.76 3.15 -14.78
C ARG A 112 0.39 2.50 -14.91
N SER A 113 -0.02 1.72 -13.90
CA SER A 113 -1.33 1.04 -13.86
C SER A 113 -2.48 1.92 -13.36
N LEU A 114 -2.24 3.18 -13.01
CA LEU A 114 -3.31 4.08 -12.54
C LEU A 114 -4.44 4.25 -13.56
N GLY A 115 -4.10 4.26 -14.86
CA GLY A 115 -5.08 4.37 -15.95
C GLY A 115 -6.00 3.15 -16.07
N ASP A 116 -5.61 2.00 -15.52
CA ASP A 116 -6.40 0.77 -15.56
C ASP A 116 -7.54 0.79 -14.54
N SER A 117 -7.43 1.65 -13.53
CA SER A 117 -8.48 1.84 -12.53
C SER A 117 -9.60 2.75 -13.05
N TRP A 118 -10.80 2.22 -13.17
CA TRP A 118 -11.98 3.02 -13.53
C TRP A 118 -12.21 4.20 -12.57
N LEU A 119 -11.93 4.02 -11.26
CA LEU A 119 -12.08 5.08 -10.27
C LEU A 119 -11.16 6.27 -10.56
N VAL A 120 -9.89 5.99 -10.87
CA VAL A 120 -8.90 7.02 -11.18
C VAL A 120 -9.17 7.62 -12.56
N ARG A 121 -9.35 6.77 -13.58
CA ARG A 121 -9.57 7.19 -14.96
C ARG A 121 -10.80 8.09 -15.10
N ASP A 122 -11.93 7.69 -14.52
CA ASP A 122 -13.23 8.31 -14.78
C ASP A 122 -13.62 9.36 -13.75
N TYR A 123 -13.19 9.22 -12.48
CA TYR A 123 -13.66 10.08 -11.38
C TYR A 123 -12.56 10.86 -10.66
N LEU A 124 -11.35 10.32 -10.54
CA LEU A 124 -10.26 10.94 -9.78
C LEU A 124 -9.00 11.19 -10.63
N PRO A 125 -9.09 11.84 -11.82
CA PRO A 125 -7.93 12.05 -12.69
C PRO A 125 -6.83 12.90 -12.03
N GLY A 126 -7.20 13.71 -11.02
CA GLY A 126 -6.26 14.49 -10.22
C GLY A 126 -5.27 13.65 -9.42
N PHE A 127 -5.57 12.37 -9.19
CA PHE A 127 -4.68 11.48 -8.45
C PHE A 127 -3.29 11.33 -9.08
N ALA A 128 -3.20 11.36 -10.41
CA ALA A 128 -1.92 11.26 -11.10
C ALA A 128 -0.92 12.38 -10.69
N ARG A 129 -1.41 13.52 -10.21
CA ARG A 129 -0.57 14.63 -9.73
C ARG A 129 -0.03 14.42 -8.33
N LEU A 130 -0.57 13.47 -7.59
CA LEU A 130 -0.12 13.10 -6.23
C LEU A 130 1.02 12.07 -6.27
N VAL A 131 1.27 11.47 -7.43
CA VAL A 131 2.39 10.54 -7.61
C VAL A 131 3.69 11.34 -7.50
N PRO A 132 4.62 10.97 -6.60
CA PRO A 132 5.89 11.68 -6.50
C PRO A 132 6.66 11.65 -7.83
N PRO A 133 7.31 12.74 -8.23
CA PRO A 133 8.14 12.75 -9.42
C PRO A 133 9.20 11.65 -9.37
N GLY A 134 9.26 10.83 -10.41
CA GLY A 134 10.24 9.74 -10.49
C GLY A 134 9.89 8.48 -9.69
N TYR A 135 8.75 8.45 -8.99
CA TYR A 135 8.28 7.22 -8.35
C TYR A 135 7.87 6.20 -9.41
N THR A 136 8.70 5.20 -9.62
CA THR A 136 8.47 4.09 -10.57
C THR A 136 9.04 2.81 -10.01
N LEU A 137 8.47 1.68 -10.44
CA LEU A 137 8.97 0.37 -10.04
C LEU A 137 10.41 0.13 -10.52
N ASP A 138 10.78 0.63 -11.70
CA ASP A 138 12.14 0.50 -12.25
C ASP A 138 13.17 1.19 -11.35
N ARG A 139 12.90 2.44 -10.92
CA ARG A 139 13.78 3.16 -9.99
C ARG A 139 13.85 2.54 -8.61
N LEU A 140 12.72 2.02 -8.12
CA LEU A 140 12.68 1.28 -6.86
C LEU A 140 13.59 0.05 -6.93
N LEU A 141 13.51 -0.72 -8.00
CA LEU A 141 14.38 -1.89 -8.20
C LEU A 141 15.85 -1.48 -8.34
N GLU A 142 16.14 -0.41 -9.07
CA GLU A 142 17.49 0.12 -9.20
C GLU A 142 18.08 0.52 -7.84
N ALA A 143 17.35 1.26 -7.02
CA ALA A 143 17.77 1.67 -5.68
C ALA A 143 17.97 0.48 -4.74
N LEU A 144 17.16 -0.58 -4.87
CA LEU A 144 17.32 -1.82 -4.11
C LEU A 144 18.44 -2.73 -4.62
N GLY A 145 19.02 -2.45 -5.80
CA GLY A 145 20.02 -3.32 -6.42
C GLY A 145 19.42 -4.52 -7.15
N GLY A 146 18.16 -4.43 -7.56
CA GLY A 146 17.40 -5.47 -8.23
C GLY A 146 16.38 -6.14 -7.32
N GLY A 147 15.66 -7.12 -7.86
CA GLY A 147 14.67 -7.87 -7.10
C GLY A 147 13.69 -8.61 -7.99
N ARG A 148 12.90 -9.49 -7.36
CA ARG A 148 11.78 -10.19 -7.99
C ARG A 148 10.50 -9.39 -7.75
N VAL A 149 9.71 -9.22 -8.80
CA VAL A 149 8.42 -8.53 -8.76
C VAL A 149 7.31 -9.52 -9.00
N GLU A 150 6.36 -9.57 -8.08
CA GLU A 150 5.17 -10.41 -8.19
C GLU A 150 3.91 -9.53 -8.31
N PRO A 151 3.09 -9.71 -9.34
CA PRO A 151 1.78 -9.05 -9.38
C PRO A 151 0.89 -9.57 -8.25
N VAL A 152 0.13 -8.66 -7.66
CA VAL A 152 -0.83 -8.94 -6.59
C VAL A 152 -2.23 -8.53 -7.06
N PRO A 153 -2.93 -9.40 -7.79
CA PRO A 153 -4.32 -9.14 -8.13
C PRO A 153 -5.17 -8.99 -6.88
N ILE A 154 -6.03 -7.97 -6.87
CA ILE A 154 -6.88 -7.66 -5.73
C ILE A 154 -8.19 -8.43 -5.82
N PRO A 155 -8.55 -9.24 -4.81
CA PRO A 155 -9.82 -9.95 -4.78
C PRO A 155 -11.02 -8.99 -4.78
N HIS A 156 -12.10 -9.39 -5.44
CA HIS A 156 -13.32 -8.57 -5.56
C HIS A 156 -13.95 -8.24 -4.20
N ASP A 157 -13.77 -9.11 -3.23
CA ASP A 157 -14.28 -9.03 -1.86
C ASP A 157 -13.20 -8.67 -0.84
N CYS A 158 -12.11 -8.03 -1.29
CA CYS A 158 -10.99 -7.64 -0.43
C CYS A 158 -11.46 -6.99 0.87
N TRP A 159 -10.92 -7.44 1.99
CA TRP A 159 -11.32 -6.98 3.33
C TRP A 159 -10.63 -5.68 3.73
N ASP A 160 -9.46 -5.40 3.15
CA ASP A 160 -8.75 -4.14 3.43
C ASP A 160 -9.45 -2.94 2.77
N GLY A 161 -9.13 -1.74 3.23
CA GLY A 161 -9.73 -0.49 2.83
C GLY A 161 -8.79 0.45 2.07
N PHE A 162 -7.78 -0.06 1.34
CA PHE A 162 -6.97 0.79 0.47
C PHE A 162 -7.70 1.18 -0.83
N LEU A 163 -7.13 2.08 -1.62
CA LEU A 163 -7.82 2.75 -2.72
C LEU A 163 -8.60 1.80 -3.63
N HIS A 164 -7.99 0.72 -4.11
CA HIS A 164 -8.61 -0.16 -5.10
C HIS A 164 -9.26 -1.43 -4.48
N ALA A 165 -9.37 -1.52 -3.16
CA ALA A 165 -10.00 -2.67 -2.50
C ALA A 165 -11.48 -2.85 -2.86
N TYR A 166 -12.12 -1.78 -3.32
CA TYR A 166 -13.54 -1.75 -3.68
C TYR A 166 -13.80 -1.72 -5.18
N TRP A 167 -12.87 -2.15 -6.01
CA TRP A 167 -12.94 -2.05 -7.47
C TRP A 167 -14.20 -2.68 -8.09
N ARG A 168 -14.75 -3.74 -7.47
CA ARG A 168 -15.99 -4.41 -7.87
C ARG A 168 -17.22 -3.95 -7.05
N ARG A 169 -17.04 -3.05 -6.09
CA ARG A 169 -18.04 -2.56 -5.15
C ARG A 169 -18.15 -1.04 -5.19
N PRO A 170 -18.48 -0.45 -6.36
CA PRO A 170 -18.35 1.00 -6.56
C PRO A 170 -19.18 1.83 -5.58
N ARG A 171 -20.35 1.35 -5.13
CA ARG A 171 -21.17 2.05 -4.12
C ARG A 171 -20.47 2.24 -2.78
N ALA A 172 -19.43 1.44 -2.47
CA ALA A 172 -18.67 1.61 -1.23
C ALA A 172 -17.96 2.98 -1.17
N TYR A 173 -17.53 3.53 -2.31
CA TYR A 173 -16.91 4.85 -2.33
C TYR A 173 -17.88 6.01 -2.04
N LEU A 174 -19.21 5.77 -2.07
CA LEU A 174 -20.21 6.77 -1.67
C LEU A 174 -20.26 6.95 -0.15
N ASP A 175 -19.77 5.97 0.63
CA ASP A 175 -19.70 6.05 2.08
C ASP A 175 -18.51 6.93 2.54
N PRO A 176 -18.76 8.04 3.27
CA PRO A 176 -17.70 8.87 3.82
C PRO A 176 -16.76 8.12 4.77
N GLN A 177 -17.23 7.10 5.48
CA GLN A 177 -16.39 6.31 6.39
C GLN A 177 -15.39 5.45 5.60
N VAL A 178 -15.78 4.91 4.46
CA VAL A 178 -14.87 4.21 3.55
C VAL A 178 -13.80 5.18 3.04
N ARG A 179 -14.20 6.35 2.54
CA ARG A 179 -13.27 7.34 2.01
C ARG A 179 -12.28 7.85 3.06
N SER A 180 -12.71 8.04 4.31
CA SER A 180 -11.82 8.49 5.39
C SER A 180 -10.69 7.52 5.71
N GLY A 181 -10.84 6.24 5.35
CA GLY A 181 -9.80 5.22 5.48
C GLY A 181 -8.81 5.15 4.31
N ILE A 182 -9.03 5.93 3.25
CA ILE A 182 -8.26 5.93 2.01
C ILE A 182 -7.55 7.28 1.88
N SER A 183 -6.22 7.28 2.05
CA SER A 183 -5.40 8.50 2.14
C SER A 183 -5.60 9.47 0.97
N VAL A 184 -5.76 8.98 -0.25
CA VAL A 184 -5.90 9.81 -1.45
C VAL A 184 -7.08 10.77 -1.37
N PHE A 185 -8.20 10.39 -0.75
CA PHE A 185 -9.35 11.28 -0.61
C PHE A 185 -9.08 12.47 0.32
N GLY A 186 -8.12 12.34 1.24
CA GLY A 186 -7.67 13.44 2.10
C GLY A 186 -6.60 14.32 1.47
N LEU A 187 -5.96 13.87 0.40
CA LEU A 187 -4.90 14.59 -0.32
C LEU A 187 -5.42 15.37 -1.53
N LEU A 188 -6.56 14.97 -2.08
CA LEU A 188 -7.22 15.67 -3.18
C LEU A 188 -8.03 16.86 -2.65
N ASP A 189 -8.25 17.83 -3.51
CA ASP A 189 -9.13 18.96 -3.24
C ASP A 189 -10.56 18.49 -2.92
N SER A 190 -11.17 19.06 -1.87
CA SER A 190 -12.46 18.63 -1.35
C SER A 190 -13.60 18.78 -2.37
N ASP A 191 -13.57 19.85 -3.19
CA ASP A 191 -14.62 20.11 -4.19
C ASP A 191 -14.47 19.13 -5.36
N GLN A 192 -13.23 18.78 -5.73
CA GLN A 192 -12.97 17.72 -6.72
C GLN A 192 -13.48 16.38 -6.24
N VAL A 193 -13.23 16.02 -4.97
CA VAL A 193 -13.74 14.78 -4.38
C VAL A 193 -15.27 14.78 -4.35
N ALA A 194 -15.90 15.87 -3.90
CA ALA A 194 -17.36 15.98 -3.85
C ALA A 194 -17.98 15.77 -5.24
N HIS A 195 -17.48 16.50 -6.24
CA HIS A 195 -17.94 16.37 -7.62
C HIS A 195 -17.75 14.95 -8.19
N ALA A 196 -16.60 14.31 -7.90
CA ALA A 196 -16.33 12.94 -8.34
C ALA A 196 -17.33 11.94 -7.75
N ILE A 197 -17.65 12.10 -6.45
CA ILE A 197 -18.60 11.23 -5.76
C ILE A 197 -20.04 11.46 -6.25
N GLU A 198 -20.45 12.71 -6.50
CA GLU A 198 -21.75 13.01 -7.10
C GLU A 198 -21.89 12.38 -8.50
N ARG A 199 -20.87 12.50 -9.34
CA ARG A 199 -20.85 11.86 -10.66
C ARG A 199 -20.91 10.34 -10.56
N LEU A 200 -20.14 9.72 -9.64
CA LEU A 200 -20.17 8.29 -9.43
C LEU A 200 -21.58 7.84 -8.99
N ALA A 201 -22.20 8.58 -8.07
CA ALA A 201 -23.57 8.27 -7.62
C ALA A 201 -24.57 8.32 -8.79
N ALA A 202 -24.53 9.38 -9.61
CA ALA A 202 -25.40 9.53 -10.77
C ALA A 202 -25.19 8.42 -11.82
N ASP A 203 -23.92 8.06 -12.09
CA ASP A 203 -23.60 6.98 -13.03
C ASP A 203 -24.05 5.60 -12.52
N LEU A 204 -24.01 5.37 -11.20
CA LEU A 204 -24.52 4.14 -10.58
C LEU A 204 -26.03 4.06 -10.58
N ASP A 205 -26.71 5.18 -10.40
CA ASP A 205 -28.19 5.23 -10.36
C ASP A 205 -28.80 5.15 -11.77
N SER A 206 -28.10 5.68 -12.79
CA SER A 206 -28.51 5.58 -14.19
C SER A 206 -28.10 4.26 -14.89
N GLY A 207 -27.26 3.42 -14.26
CA GLY A 207 -26.68 2.23 -14.86
C GLY A 207 -25.49 2.50 -15.80
N GLU A 208 -25.05 3.76 -15.93
CA GLU A 208 -23.96 4.16 -16.82
C GLU A 208 -22.63 3.55 -16.36
N TRP A 209 -22.39 3.44 -15.05
CA TRP A 209 -21.21 2.77 -14.53
C TRP A 209 -21.16 1.29 -14.97
N GLU A 210 -22.27 0.58 -14.82
CA GLU A 210 -22.36 -0.84 -15.20
C GLU A 210 -22.22 -1.02 -16.72
N ARG A 211 -22.79 -0.12 -17.52
CA ARG A 211 -22.64 -0.13 -18.99
C ARG A 211 -21.17 -0.02 -19.41
N ARG A 212 -20.35 0.76 -18.68
CA ARG A 212 -18.90 0.96 -18.97
C ARG A 212 -18.01 -0.10 -18.37
N ASN A 213 -18.36 -0.67 -17.22
CA ASN A 213 -17.49 -1.48 -16.39
C ASN A 213 -18.11 -2.83 -15.99
N GLY A 214 -19.25 -3.21 -16.58
CA GLY A 214 -20.00 -4.42 -16.19
C GLY A 214 -19.20 -5.71 -16.32
N GLU A 215 -18.27 -5.77 -17.26
CA GLU A 215 -17.33 -6.89 -17.42
C GLU A 215 -16.50 -7.18 -16.16
N LEU A 216 -16.22 -6.15 -15.36
CA LEU A 216 -15.48 -6.31 -14.10
C LEU A 216 -16.28 -7.09 -13.06
N LEU A 217 -17.59 -7.11 -13.16
CA LEU A 217 -18.47 -7.82 -12.21
C LEU A 217 -18.33 -9.35 -12.30
N GLU A 218 -17.78 -9.85 -13.40
CA GLU A 218 -17.54 -11.27 -13.62
C GLU A 218 -16.16 -11.74 -13.10
N LEU A 219 -15.27 -10.81 -12.74
CA LEU A 219 -13.91 -11.13 -12.33
C LEU A 219 -13.83 -11.42 -10.83
N GLU A 220 -13.14 -12.47 -10.44
CA GLU A 220 -12.85 -12.81 -9.04
C GLU A 220 -11.73 -11.96 -8.44
N GLN A 221 -10.80 -11.50 -9.27
CA GLN A 221 -9.68 -10.64 -8.90
C GLN A 221 -9.23 -9.80 -10.08
N LEU A 222 -8.60 -8.64 -9.80
CA LEU A 222 -8.16 -7.71 -10.83
C LEU A 222 -6.74 -7.21 -10.52
N ASP A 223 -5.85 -7.24 -11.51
CA ASP A 223 -4.54 -6.59 -11.41
C ASP A 223 -4.72 -5.07 -11.59
N LEU A 224 -4.49 -4.34 -10.51
CA LEU A 224 -4.60 -2.88 -10.44
C LEU A 224 -3.23 -2.24 -10.11
N GLY A 225 -2.16 -2.93 -10.52
CA GLY A 225 -0.81 -2.43 -10.36
C GLY A 225 -0.18 -2.71 -9.00
N TYR A 226 -0.82 -3.46 -8.09
CA TYR A 226 -0.18 -3.83 -6.84
C TYR A 226 0.89 -4.90 -7.06
N ARG A 227 2.02 -4.72 -6.36
CA ARG A 227 3.22 -5.55 -6.52
C ARG A 227 3.81 -5.91 -5.17
N ILE A 228 4.25 -7.14 -5.03
CA ILE A 228 5.21 -7.51 -4.00
C ILE A 228 6.59 -7.52 -4.66
N VAL A 229 7.48 -6.71 -4.13
CA VAL A 229 8.90 -6.67 -4.51
C VAL A 229 9.70 -7.37 -3.44
N VAL A 230 10.55 -8.31 -3.85
CA VAL A 230 11.45 -9.04 -2.96
C VAL A 230 12.86 -8.86 -3.45
N THR A 231 13.73 -8.27 -2.62
CA THR A 231 15.16 -8.13 -2.89
C THR A 231 15.94 -8.92 -1.85
N GLU A 232 16.85 -9.76 -2.30
CA GLU A 232 17.84 -10.38 -1.42
C GLU A 232 19.01 -9.41 -1.22
N VAL A 233 19.34 -9.14 0.04
CA VAL A 233 20.50 -8.30 0.39
C VAL A 233 21.74 -9.19 0.31
N VAL A 234 22.63 -8.84 -0.60
CA VAL A 234 23.93 -9.50 -0.72
C VAL A 234 24.94 -8.65 0.06
N THR A 235 25.45 -9.22 1.13
CA THR A 235 26.56 -8.65 1.94
C THR A 235 27.89 -8.77 1.20
#